data_c9f40d5a40a75831c655948290a49c51
#
_entry.id   c9f40d5a40a75831c655948290a49c51
#
_cell.length_a   1.000
_cell.length_b   1.000
_cell.length_c   1.000
_cell.angle_alpha   90.00
_cell.angle_beta   90.00
_cell.angle_gamma   90.00
#
_symmetry.space_group_name_H-M   'P 1'
#
loop_
_entity.id
_entity.type
_entity.pdbx_description
1 polymer ?
#
loop_
_entity_poly.entity_id
_entity_poly.type
_entity_poly.pdbx_seq_one_letter_code
_entity_poly.pdbx_strand_id
1 'polypeptide(L)'
;LAILSFGTIAKVISDTLEHIKNTKAVAHYDMCFVKPLDRELLHSIFKRFKAIMVFEEGVNSGGAGSAILEFAALERYHIPIKLEGIPDQFVSHGKTSLIHQELGWDTHGISKKISLLLNRTK
;
A
#
# COMPACT_ATOMS: atom_id res chain seq x y z
N LEU A 1 0.93 -6.88 -9.15
CA LEU A 1 0.60 -6.16 -7.91
C LEU A 1 0.93 -4.68 -8.09
N ALA A 2 0.00 -3.79 -7.78
CA ALA A 2 0.28 -2.38 -7.57
C ALA A 2 0.40 -2.08 -6.07
N ILE A 3 1.40 -1.28 -5.71
CA ILE A 3 1.54 -0.73 -4.36
C ILE A 3 1.28 0.76 -4.46
N LEU A 4 0.32 1.25 -3.68
CA LEU A 4 0.01 2.67 -3.54
C LEU A 4 0.52 3.11 -2.17
N SER A 5 1.25 4.22 -2.10
CA SER A 5 1.74 4.76 -0.84
C SER A 5 1.30 6.21 -0.64
N PHE A 6 1.03 6.53 0.61
CA PHE A 6 0.70 7.87 1.06
C PHE A 6 1.61 8.22 2.24
N GLY A 7 2.46 9.23 2.07
CA GLY A 7 3.39 9.68 3.10
C GLY A 7 4.81 9.16 2.95
N THR A 8 5.60 9.29 4.00
CA THR A 8 7.06 9.04 3.97
C THR A 8 7.41 7.57 3.78
N ILE A 9 6.46 6.66 4.00
CA ILE A 9 6.60 5.22 3.75
C ILE A 9 6.97 4.91 2.28
N ALA A 10 6.66 5.81 1.35
CA ALA A 10 7.01 5.69 -0.06
C ALA A 10 8.50 5.40 -0.28
N LYS A 11 9.38 6.08 0.48
CA LYS A 11 10.81 5.85 0.37
C LYS A 11 11.21 4.44 0.80
N VAL A 12 10.68 3.95 1.92
CA VAL A 12 10.99 2.60 2.41
C VAL A 12 10.53 1.54 1.41
N ILE A 13 9.38 1.75 0.77
CA ILE A 13 8.86 0.86 -0.26
C ILE A 13 9.78 0.86 -1.48
N SER A 14 10.18 2.03 -1.97
CA SER A 14 11.11 2.15 -3.10
C SER A 14 12.42 1.43 -2.83
N ASP A 15 13.05 1.73 -1.68
CA ASP A 15 14.30 1.10 -1.25
C ASP A 15 14.13 -0.44 -1.13
N THR A 16 12.99 -0.89 -0.65
CA THR A 16 12.66 -2.31 -0.54
C THR A 16 12.60 -2.98 -1.91
N LEU A 17 11.92 -2.35 -2.87
CA LEU A 17 11.74 -2.90 -4.21
C LEU A 17 13.05 -3.00 -4.99
N GLU A 18 14.04 -2.14 -4.72
CA GLU A 18 15.38 -2.24 -5.31
C GLU A 18 16.13 -3.51 -4.87
N HIS A 19 15.81 -4.04 -3.69
CA HIS A 19 16.48 -5.20 -3.09
C HIS A 19 15.74 -6.53 -3.31
N ILE A 20 14.49 -6.51 -3.75
CA ILE A 20 13.71 -7.73 -4.01
C ILE A 20 14.04 -8.30 -5.39
N LYS A 21 14.43 -9.58 -5.42
CA LYS A 21 14.52 -10.35 -6.66
C LYS A 21 13.10 -10.61 -7.17
N ASN A 22 12.76 -10.22 -8.39
CA ASN A 22 11.45 -10.48 -9.02
C ASN A 22 10.46 -9.32 -8.98
N THR A 23 10.94 -8.09 -9.08
CA THR A 23 10.12 -6.88 -9.09
C THR A 23 9.26 -6.68 -10.34
N LYS A 24 9.47 -7.49 -11.41
CA LYS A 24 8.73 -7.34 -12.67
C LYS A 24 7.21 -7.43 -12.54
N ALA A 25 6.72 -8.05 -11.47
CA ALA A 25 5.29 -8.22 -11.18
C ALA A 25 4.73 -7.14 -10.23
N VAL A 26 5.56 -6.19 -9.80
CA VAL A 26 5.19 -5.17 -8.81
C VAL A 26 5.49 -3.79 -9.36
N ALA A 27 4.52 -2.87 -9.24
CA ALA A 27 4.73 -1.45 -9.50
C ALA A 27 4.38 -0.64 -8.24
N HIS A 28 5.13 0.41 -7.99
CA HIS A 28 4.91 1.32 -6.88
C HIS A 28 4.50 2.70 -7.39
N TYR A 29 3.49 3.26 -6.77
CA TYR A 29 2.94 4.59 -7.05
C TYR A 29 2.91 5.38 -5.74
N ASP A 30 3.69 6.44 -5.68
CA ASP A 30 3.59 7.45 -4.62
C ASP A 30 2.45 8.40 -4.98
N MET A 31 1.33 8.27 -4.25
CA MET A 31 0.08 8.94 -4.60
C MET A 31 0.06 10.43 -4.24
N CYS A 32 0.95 10.88 -3.36
CA CYS A 32 1.10 12.26 -2.89
C CYS A 32 -0.17 12.91 -2.31
N PHE A 33 -1.33 12.74 -2.95
CA PHE A 33 -2.59 13.37 -2.58
C PHE A 33 -3.69 12.35 -2.29
N VAL A 34 -4.40 12.55 -1.18
CA VAL A 34 -5.61 11.79 -0.85
C VAL A 34 -6.84 12.50 -1.42
N LYS A 35 -6.80 13.82 -1.47
CA LYS A 35 -7.95 14.64 -1.90
C LYS A 35 -7.47 15.88 -2.68
N PRO A 36 -7.78 15.94 -3.98
CA PRO A 36 -8.49 14.91 -4.77
C PRO A 36 -7.60 13.70 -5.07
N LEU A 37 -8.21 12.50 -5.19
CA LEU A 37 -7.55 11.33 -5.74
C LEU A 37 -7.32 11.50 -7.24
N ASP A 38 -6.18 11.03 -7.74
CA ASP A 38 -5.93 10.91 -9.18
C ASP A 38 -6.76 9.75 -9.76
N ARG A 39 -7.97 10.06 -10.19
CA ARG A 39 -8.93 9.07 -10.69
C ARG A 39 -8.48 8.42 -11.99
N GLU A 40 -7.81 9.17 -12.87
CA GLU A 40 -7.31 8.64 -14.16
C GLU A 40 -6.21 7.63 -13.92
N LEU A 41 -5.25 7.95 -13.05
CA LEU A 41 -4.21 7.03 -12.63
C LEU A 41 -4.80 5.78 -11.98
N LEU A 42 -5.76 5.92 -11.06
CA LEU A 42 -6.43 4.80 -10.41
C LEU A 42 -7.13 3.89 -11.43
N HIS A 43 -7.88 4.44 -12.37
CA HIS A 43 -8.49 3.64 -13.43
C HIS A 43 -7.46 2.83 -14.22
N SER A 44 -6.30 3.41 -14.52
CA SER A 44 -5.23 2.71 -15.22
C SER A 44 -4.65 1.57 -14.39
N ILE A 45 -4.46 1.80 -13.08
CA ILE A 45 -3.95 0.82 -12.13
C ILE A 45 -4.93 -0.35 -11.99
N PHE A 46 -6.20 -0.06 -11.74
CA PHE A 46 -7.22 -1.10 -11.55
C PHE A 46 -7.43 -1.98 -12.79
N LYS A 47 -7.23 -1.43 -13.99
CA LYS A 47 -7.29 -2.19 -15.26
C LYS A 47 -6.05 -3.04 -15.50
N ARG A 48 -4.91 -2.63 -14.99
CA ARG A 48 -3.61 -3.26 -15.28
C ARG A 48 -3.22 -4.34 -14.28
N PHE A 49 -3.58 -4.18 -13.02
CA PHE A 49 -3.11 -5.05 -11.94
C PHE A 49 -4.22 -5.94 -11.38
N LYS A 50 -3.84 -7.12 -10.92
CA LYS A 50 -4.76 -8.11 -10.33
C LYS A 50 -4.95 -7.97 -8.83
N ALA A 51 -4.14 -7.14 -8.18
CA ALA A 51 -4.26 -6.83 -6.75
C ALA A 51 -3.61 -5.48 -6.45
N ILE A 52 -4.08 -4.83 -5.40
CA ILE A 52 -3.55 -3.56 -4.90
C ILE A 52 -3.20 -3.71 -3.42
N MET A 53 -2.08 -3.12 -3.02
CA MET A 53 -1.70 -2.94 -1.62
C MET A 53 -1.54 -1.45 -1.36
N VAL A 54 -2.20 -0.94 -0.31
CA VAL A 54 -2.18 0.48 0.03
C VAL A 54 -1.46 0.66 1.36
N PHE A 55 -0.39 1.43 1.36
CA PHE A 55 0.33 1.84 2.56
C PHE A 55 0.00 3.29 2.90
N GLU A 56 -0.34 3.56 4.15
CA GLU A 56 -0.55 4.90 4.66
C GLU A 56 -0.07 5.07 6.09
N GLU A 57 0.50 6.23 6.40
CA GLU A 57 0.91 6.61 7.76
C GLU A 57 -0.27 7.16 8.57
N GLY A 58 -1.47 6.66 8.30
CA GLY A 58 -2.72 6.95 8.97
C GLY A 58 -3.41 5.68 9.43
N VAL A 59 -4.53 5.83 10.12
CA VAL A 59 -5.35 4.68 10.52
C VAL A 59 -6.07 4.06 9.32
N ASN A 60 -6.22 2.75 9.32
CA ASN A 60 -6.89 2.03 8.23
C ASN A 60 -8.35 2.49 8.00
N SER A 61 -9.06 2.81 9.09
CA SER A 61 -10.45 3.28 9.00
C SER A 61 -10.52 4.78 8.75
N GLY A 62 -11.13 5.18 7.62
CA GLY A 62 -11.30 6.59 7.27
C GLY A 62 -10.06 7.28 6.70
N GLY A 63 -8.95 6.55 6.49
CA GLY A 63 -7.74 7.06 5.88
C GLY A 63 -7.74 7.01 4.35
N ALA A 64 -6.55 7.18 3.77
CA ALA A 64 -6.36 7.14 2.32
C ALA A 64 -6.76 5.80 1.70
N GLY A 65 -6.47 4.69 2.39
CA GLY A 65 -6.88 3.37 1.96
C GLY A 65 -8.40 3.21 1.87
N SER A 66 -9.15 3.82 2.80
CA SER A 66 -10.62 3.86 2.71
C SER A 66 -11.11 4.59 1.46
N ALA A 67 -10.47 5.70 1.08
CA ALA A 67 -10.80 6.41 -0.15
C ALA A 67 -10.55 5.57 -1.42
N ILE A 68 -9.50 4.75 -1.42
CA ILE A 68 -9.25 3.79 -2.50
C ILE A 68 -10.33 2.70 -2.57
N LEU A 69 -10.78 2.18 -1.41
CA LEU A 69 -11.87 1.21 -1.35
C LEU A 69 -13.20 1.81 -1.84
N GLU A 70 -13.52 3.03 -1.45
CA GLU A 70 -14.69 3.76 -1.92
C GLU A 70 -14.65 3.97 -3.44
N PHE A 71 -13.50 4.39 -3.96
CA PHE A 71 -13.30 4.50 -5.41
C PHE A 71 -13.54 3.18 -6.11
N ALA A 72 -12.93 2.08 -5.62
CA ALA A 72 -13.11 0.76 -6.21
C ALA A 72 -14.57 0.32 -6.22
N ALA A 73 -15.30 0.55 -5.12
CA ALA A 73 -16.71 0.21 -5.01
C ALA A 73 -17.59 1.02 -5.98
N LEU A 74 -17.39 2.33 -6.05
CA LEU A 74 -18.13 3.21 -6.94
C LEU A 74 -17.90 2.87 -8.43
N GLU A 75 -16.65 2.54 -8.78
CA GLU A 75 -16.27 2.20 -10.16
C GLU A 75 -16.44 0.70 -10.48
N ARG A 76 -16.97 -0.09 -9.53
CA ARG A 76 -17.25 -1.53 -9.67
C ARG A 76 -16.03 -2.39 -9.99
N TYR A 77 -14.87 -2.04 -9.42
CA TYR A 77 -13.67 -2.89 -9.49
C TYR A 77 -13.73 -4.00 -8.43
N HIS A 78 -13.42 -5.23 -8.84
CA HIS A 78 -13.51 -6.44 -8.01
C HIS A 78 -12.15 -7.16 -7.91
N ILE A 79 -11.10 -6.43 -7.56
CA ILE A 79 -9.79 -7.02 -7.32
C ILE A 79 -9.41 -6.93 -5.83
N PRO A 80 -8.59 -7.85 -5.31
CA PRO A 80 -8.14 -7.78 -3.93
C PRO A 80 -7.41 -6.48 -3.63
N ILE A 81 -7.83 -5.80 -2.55
CA ILE A 81 -7.18 -4.61 -2.02
C ILE A 81 -6.78 -4.89 -0.58
N LYS A 82 -5.50 -4.77 -0.27
CA LYS A 82 -4.95 -4.93 1.08
C LYS A 82 -4.55 -3.56 1.61
N LEU A 83 -5.14 -3.17 2.73
CA LEU A 83 -4.73 -1.95 3.44
C LEU A 83 -3.65 -2.26 4.47
N GLU A 84 -2.64 -1.44 4.51
CA GLU A 84 -1.50 -1.47 5.44
C GLU A 84 -1.36 -0.07 6.03
N GLY A 85 -2.27 0.28 6.92
CA GLY A 85 -2.25 1.49 7.74
C GLY A 85 -1.95 1.15 9.20
N ILE A 86 -1.89 2.19 10.03
CA ILE A 86 -1.77 2.02 11.48
C ILE A 86 -3.06 1.34 11.97
N PRO A 87 -2.96 0.23 12.72
CA PRO A 87 -4.14 -0.38 13.31
C PRO A 87 -4.80 0.59 14.28
N ASP A 88 -6.14 0.50 14.40
CA ASP A 88 -6.93 1.33 15.34
C ASP A 88 -6.69 0.87 16.80
N GLN A 89 -5.47 1.09 17.25
CA GLN A 89 -5.01 0.80 18.61
C GLN A 89 -3.93 1.79 19.02
N PHE A 90 -3.69 1.90 20.30
CA PHE A 90 -2.62 2.75 20.83
C PHE A 90 -1.27 2.24 20.34
N VAL A 91 -0.56 3.06 19.55
CA VAL A 91 0.82 2.79 19.15
C VAL A 91 1.74 3.54 20.11
N SER A 92 2.69 2.82 20.71
CA SER A 92 3.64 3.38 21.67
C SER A 92 4.45 4.52 21.06
N HIS A 93 4.71 5.58 21.82
CA HIS A 93 5.63 6.62 21.40
C HIS A 93 7.04 6.06 21.27
N GLY A 94 7.68 6.31 20.11
CA GLY A 94 9.03 5.86 19.83
C GLY A 94 9.61 6.48 18.57
N LYS A 95 10.85 6.13 18.26
CA LYS A 95 11.45 6.51 16.98
C LYS A 95 10.63 5.90 15.84
N THR A 96 10.37 6.65 14.79
CA THR A 96 9.59 6.21 13.61
C THR A 96 10.08 4.87 13.04
N SER A 97 11.40 4.64 13.03
CA SER A 97 11.99 3.38 12.58
C SER A 97 11.57 2.16 13.43
N LEU A 98 11.41 2.32 14.73
CA LEU A 98 10.96 1.24 15.63
C LEU A 98 9.47 0.96 15.42
N ILE A 99 8.67 2.02 15.27
CA ILE A 99 7.23 1.88 14.97
C ILE A 99 7.03 1.19 13.62
N HIS A 100 7.79 1.57 12.59
CA HIS A 100 7.75 0.91 11.29
C HIS A 100 8.14 -0.57 11.40
N GLN A 101 9.14 -0.91 12.22
CA GLN A 101 9.54 -2.30 12.44
C GLN A 101 8.42 -3.10 13.15
N GLU A 102 7.77 -2.54 14.16
CA GLU A 102 6.63 -3.17 14.85
C GLU A 102 5.44 -3.41 13.91
N LEU A 103 5.19 -2.48 12.98
CA LEU A 103 4.15 -2.60 11.97
C LEU A 103 4.54 -3.51 10.79
N GLY A 104 5.79 -3.98 10.76
CA GLY A 104 6.34 -4.73 9.63
C GLY A 104 6.43 -3.87 8.37
N TRP A 105 6.80 -2.60 8.53
CA TRP A 105 7.03 -1.63 7.46
C TRP A 105 8.52 -1.36 7.21
N ASP A 106 9.35 -2.23 7.70
CA ASP A 106 10.75 -2.33 7.30
C ASP A 106 10.89 -3.14 6.00
N THR A 107 12.06 -3.15 5.42
CA THR A 107 12.36 -3.88 4.17
C THR A 107 11.95 -5.35 4.24
N HIS A 108 12.20 -6.01 5.37
CA HIS A 108 11.86 -7.43 5.54
C HIS A 108 10.34 -7.65 5.61
N GLY A 109 9.64 -6.87 6.42
CA GLY A 109 8.20 -6.96 6.60
C GLY A 109 7.43 -6.64 5.32
N ILE A 110 7.82 -5.57 4.61
CA ILE A 110 7.23 -5.20 3.32
C ILE A 110 7.45 -6.30 2.28
N SER A 111 8.67 -6.84 2.17
CA SER A 111 8.98 -7.96 1.27
C SER A 111 8.08 -9.17 1.53
N LYS A 112 7.89 -9.52 2.80
CA LYS A 112 7.02 -10.62 3.22
C LYS A 112 5.55 -10.36 2.85
N LYS A 113 5.04 -9.15 3.09
CA LYS A 113 3.66 -8.75 2.75
C LYS A 113 3.42 -8.83 1.24
N ILE A 114 4.36 -8.33 0.44
CA ILE A 114 4.32 -8.41 -1.04
C ILE A 114 4.25 -9.87 -1.49
N SER A 115 5.14 -10.71 -0.99
CA SER A 115 5.21 -12.14 -1.34
C SER A 115 3.92 -12.87 -1.01
N LEU A 116 3.34 -12.61 0.16
CA LEU A 116 2.08 -13.21 0.59
C LEU A 116 0.92 -12.84 -0.34
N LEU A 117 0.82 -11.58 -0.74
CA LEU A 117 -0.26 -11.13 -1.62
C LEU A 117 -0.08 -11.66 -3.05
N LEU A 118 1.14 -11.65 -3.58
CA LEU A 118 1.45 -12.21 -4.91
C LEU A 118 1.10 -13.72 -5.00
N ASN A 119 1.35 -14.48 -3.94
CA ASN A 119 1.04 -15.91 -3.91
C ASN A 119 -0.48 -16.19 -3.87
N ARG A 120 -1.27 -15.27 -3.32
CA ARG A 120 -2.74 -15.39 -3.26
C ARG A 120 -3.43 -14.96 -4.56
N THR A 121 -2.74 -14.27 -5.43
CA THR A 121 -3.29 -13.72 -6.68
C THR A 121 -2.81 -14.44 -7.94
N LYS A 122 -2.06 -15.50 -7.75
CA LYS A 122 -1.72 -16.45 -8.82
C LYS A 122 -2.94 -17.32 -9.14
#